data_3302624a97d930f4172d5ca4eaa9c693
#
_entry.id   3302624a97d930f4172d5ca4eaa9c693
#
_cell.length_a   1.000
_cell.length_b   1.000
_cell.length_c   1.000
_cell.angle_alpha   90.00
_cell.angle_beta   90.00
_cell.angle_gamma   90.00
#
_symmetry.space_group_name_H-M   'P 1'
#
loop_
_entity.id
_entity.type
_entity.pdbx_description
1 polymer ?
#
loop_
_entity_poly.entity_id
_entity_poly.type
_entity_poly.pdbx_seq_one_letter_code
_entity_poly.pdbx_strand_id
1 'polypeptide(L)'
;MFIEQSKKKSPLSEICEEYITVKLACNDGFTVILCSVGASIRQILFPASDGHLKNIALAFDDDTACFSNSLYAGATLAPCAGRISHGKLSINNTLYSLSLNENNTHTLHGGFHNASFKNWELIYAKISDESATVIFKIILEDGLDGFPGNREIKAIYMLKEDHTLTLRYEAVSDKDTYFNISNHTYFNLSGNFSDSALTHRVQINADQYISNTPEFIPENVLTVNNTPFDLRKIISLQEQILTYPDDIQIRQNMGFNHEYI
;
A
#
# COMPACT_ATOMS: atom_id res chain seq x y z
N MET A 1 13.03 -7.24 21.35
CA MET A 1 13.03 -6.88 19.88
C MET A 1 14.42 -6.97 19.29
N PHE A 2 14.54 -7.23 17.99
CA PHE A 2 15.79 -7.08 17.25
C PHE A 2 15.55 -6.48 15.86
N ILE A 3 16.64 -5.90 15.30
CA ILE A 3 16.69 -5.41 13.92
C ILE A 3 17.86 -6.09 13.23
N GLU A 4 17.60 -6.65 12.05
CA GLU A 4 18.62 -7.19 11.17
C GLU A 4 18.52 -6.52 9.79
N GLN A 5 19.64 -6.10 9.24
CA GLN A 5 19.73 -5.50 7.91
C GLN A 5 20.54 -6.39 6.99
N SER A 6 20.07 -6.58 5.78
CA SER A 6 20.78 -7.32 4.75
C SER A 6 20.82 -6.52 3.45
N LYS A 7 22.03 -6.36 2.92
CA LYS A 7 22.24 -5.83 1.56
C LYS A 7 22.22 -6.98 0.57
N LYS A 8 21.49 -6.80 -0.52
CA LYS A 8 21.37 -7.77 -1.59
C LYS A 8 21.69 -7.11 -2.93
N LYS A 9 22.32 -7.86 -3.84
CA LYS A 9 22.50 -7.39 -5.21
C LYS A 9 21.15 -7.35 -5.93
N SER A 10 20.93 -6.28 -6.66
CA SER A 10 19.73 -6.15 -7.47
C SER A 10 19.80 -7.04 -8.71
N PRO A 11 18.71 -7.73 -9.07
CA PRO A 11 18.61 -8.41 -10.34
C PRO A 11 18.40 -7.43 -11.52
N LEU A 12 18.02 -6.18 -11.22
CA LEU A 12 17.77 -5.12 -12.20
C LEU A 12 18.70 -3.93 -11.85
N SER A 13 19.91 -3.96 -12.39
CA SER A 13 20.91 -2.90 -12.18
C SER A 13 20.47 -1.52 -12.69
N GLU A 14 19.49 -1.49 -13.60
CA GLU A 14 18.87 -0.26 -14.10
C GLU A 14 18.08 0.51 -13.03
N ILE A 15 17.54 -0.22 -12.01
CA ILE A 15 16.81 0.39 -10.89
C ILE A 15 17.76 0.76 -9.76
N CYS A 16 18.65 -0.15 -9.39
CA CYS A 16 19.68 0.03 -8.38
C CYS A 16 20.72 -1.11 -8.48
N GLU A 17 21.93 -0.88 -7.99
CA GLU A 17 22.94 -1.93 -7.90
C GLU A 17 22.69 -2.86 -6.71
N GLU A 18 22.25 -2.28 -5.60
CA GLU A 18 21.94 -2.99 -4.35
C GLU A 18 20.63 -2.48 -3.75
N TYR A 19 19.94 -3.35 -3.05
CA TYR A 19 18.77 -3.00 -2.23
C TYR A 19 18.93 -3.56 -0.82
N ILE A 20 18.14 -3.04 0.12
CA ILE A 20 18.23 -3.39 1.53
C ILE A 20 16.92 -4.06 1.96
N THR A 21 17.04 -5.18 2.68
CA THR A 21 15.94 -5.75 3.46
C THR A 21 16.21 -5.50 4.95
N VAL A 22 15.16 -5.16 5.68
CA VAL A 22 15.22 -4.95 7.14
C VAL A 22 14.19 -5.86 7.79
N LYS A 23 14.66 -6.71 8.69
CA LYS A 23 13.82 -7.57 9.54
C LYS A 23 13.68 -6.93 10.90
N LEU A 24 12.44 -6.67 11.31
CA LEU A 24 12.06 -6.26 12.65
C LEU A 24 11.37 -7.44 13.33
N ALA A 25 11.78 -7.83 14.54
CA ALA A 25 11.13 -8.92 15.24
C ALA A 25 10.95 -8.66 16.72
N CYS A 26 9.81 -9.09 17.25
CA CYS A 26 9.48 -9.14 18.66
C CYS A 26 10.09 -10.39 19.31
N ASN A 27 10.14 -10.41 20.64
CA ASN A 27 10.74 -11.50 21.41
C ASN A 27 9.99 -12.84 21.27
N ASP A 28 8.69 -12.80 20.96
CA ASP A 28 7.84 -13.98 20.72
C ASP A 28 7.84 -14.48 19.27
N GLY A 29 8.59 -13.82 18.37
CA GLY A 29 8.73 -14.21 16.98
C GLY A 29 7.86 -13.44 16.00
N PHE A 30 6.92 -12.56 16.43
CA PHE A 30 6.23 -11.67 15.48
C PHE A 30 7.25 -10.87 14.68
N THR A 31 7.17 -10.93 13.37
CA THR A 31 8.22 -10.40 12.49
C THR A 31 7.64 -9.61 11.32
N VAL A 32 8.24 -8.47 11.04
CA VAL A 32 7.96 -7.66 9.84
C VAL A 32 9.22 -7.58 8.99
N ILE A 33 9.12 -7.92 7.71
CA ILE A 33 10.22 -7.79 6.75
C ILE A 33 9.90 -6.66 5.79
N LEU A 34 10.78 -5.66 5.77
CA LEU A 34 10.70 -4.47 4.93
C LEU A 34 11.75 -4.56 3.81
N CYS A 35 11.48 -3.88 2.69
CA CYS A 35 12.41 -3.75 1.58
C CYS A 35 12.55 -2.28 1.17
N SER A 36 13.77 -1.86 0.83
CA SER A 36 14.03 -0.50 0.34
C SER A 36 13.40 -0.22 -1.03
N VAL A 37 13.14 -1.25 -1.85
CA VAL A 37 12.40 -1.07 -3.09
C VAL A 37 10.92 -0.83 -2.76
N GLY A 38 10.43 0.35 -3.14
CA GLY A 38 9.08 0.79 -2.81
C GLY A 38 8.85 1.09 -1.34
N ALA A 39 9.90 1.15 -0.49
CA ALA A 39 9.77 1.16 0.97
C ALA A 39 8.69 0.16 1.40
N SER A 40 8.75 -1.08 0.93
CA SER A 40 7.64 -2.03 0.94
C SER A 40 7.63 -2.94 2.16
N ILE A 41 6.42 -3.36 2.58
CA ILE A 41 6.22 -4.50 3.49
C ILE A 41 6.27 -5.77 2.65
N ARG A 42 7.28 -6.63 2.91
CA ARG A 42 7.44 -7.90 2.20
C ARG A 42 6.71 -9.04 2.89
N GLN A 43 6.78 -9.09 4.20
CA GLN A 43 6.14 -10.12 5.00
C GLN A 43 5.73 -9.57 6.36
N ILE A 44 4.64 -10.12 6.90
CA ILE A 44 4.24 -10.00 8.29
C ILE A 44 4.02 -11.41 8.81
N LEU A 45 4.99 -11.90 9.58
CA LEU A 45 4.97 -13.25 10.15
C LEU A 45 4.35 -13.20 11.54
N PHE A 46 3.19 -13.80 11.68
CA PHE A 46 2.43 -13.82 12.93
C PHE A 46 2.60 -15.19 13.63
N PRO A 47 2.92 -15.24 14.94
CA PRO A 47 2.97 -16.47 15.70
C PRO A 47 1.54 -17.06 15.86
N ALA A 48 1.27 -18.14 15.17
CA ALA A 48 -0.03 -18.81 15.22
C ALA A 48 -0.15 -19.76 16.43
N SER A 49 -1.37 -20.12 16.78
CA SER A 49 -1.65 -21.01 17.93
C SER A 49 -1.08 -22.42 17.80
N ASP A 50 -0.71 -22.84 16.58
CA ASP A 50 -0.04 -24.11 16.29
C ASP A 50 1.50 -24.04 16.49
N GLY A 51 2.03 -22.88 16.94
CA GLY A 51 3.45 -22.66 17.19
C GLY A 51 4.27 -22.31 15.95
N HIS A 52 3.64 -22.25 14.76
CA HIS A 52 4.32 -21.85 13.53
C HIS A 52 4.11 -20.37 13.23
N LEU A 53 5.09 -19.76 12.57
CA LEU A 53 4.94 -18.41 12.02
C LEU A 53 4.17 -18.50 10.69
N LYS A 54 3.10 -17.72 10.58
CA LYS A 54 2.31 -17.61 9.35
C LYS A 54 2.43 -16.22 8.75
N ASN A 55 2.71 -16.15 7.47
CA ASN A 55 2.74 -14.88 6.77
C ASN A 55 1.31 -14.43 6.43
N ILE A 56 0.90 -13.28 6.94
CA ILE A 56 -0.43 -12.70 6.74
C ILE A 56 -0.47 -11.58 5.69
N ALA A 57 0.68 -11.20 5.12
CA ALA A 57 0.77 -10.22 4.04
C ALA A 57 1.16 -10.92 2.73
N LEU A 58 0.43 -10.65 1.64
CA LEU A 58 0.75 -11.23 0.33
C LEU A 58 2.21 -10.91 -0.03
N ALA A 59 2.97 -11.95 -0.28
CA ALA A 59 4.38 -11.86 -0.64
C ALA A 59 4.64 -12.71 -1.89
N PHE A 60 5.71 -12.34 -2.58
CA PHE A 60 6.25 -13.16 -3.65
C PHE A 60 7.31 -14.11 -3.08
N ASP A 61 7.43 -15.31 -3.64
CA ASP A 61 8.43 -16.30 -3.25
C ASP A 61 9.85 -15.84 -3.58
N ASP A 62 9.99 -14.99 -4.61
CA ASP A 62 11.25 -14.43 -5.07
C ASP A 62 11.41 -12.98 -4.60
N ASP A 63 12.54 -12.69 -3.97
CA ASP A 63 12.93 -11.33 -3.58
C ASP A 63 13.03 -10.36 -4.78
N THR A 64 13.27 -10.89 -5.99
CA THR A 64 13.39 -10.09 -7.21
C THR A 64 12.05 -9.57 -7.71
N ALA A 65 10.95 -10.20 -7.31
CA ALA A 65 9.60 -9.82 -7.74
C ALA A 65 9.18 -8.41 -7.28
N CYS A 66 9.84 -7.82 -6.27
CA CYS A 66 9.58 -6.44 -5.88
C CYS A 66 9.91 -5.42 -6.99
N PHE A 67 10.79 -5.77 -7.93
CA PHE A 67 11.16 -4.92 -9.06
C PHE A 67 10.17 -4.98 -10.22
N SER A 68 9.34 -6.03 -10.28
CA SER A 68 8.32 -6.24 -11.32
C SER A 68 6.91 -6.42 -10.74
N ASN A 69 6.66 -5.82 -9.58
CA ASN A 69 5.47 -5.97 -8.76
C ASN A 69 4.24 -5.29 -9.40
N SER A 70 3.64 -5.93 -10.39
CA SER A 70 2.45 -5.40 -11.10
C SER A 70 1.21 -5.24 -10.21
N LEU A 71 1.19 -5.88 -9.03
CA LEU A 71 0.13 -5.76 -8.03
C LEU A 71 0.40 -4.66 -7.01
N TYR A 72 1.56 -4.01 -7.04
CA TYR A 72 2.01 -3.06 -6.01
C TYR A 72 2.03 -3.68 -4.59
N ALA A 73 2.03 -5.01 -4.46
CA ALA A 73 1.88 -5.69 -3.18
C ALA A 73 2.92 -5.21 -2.16
N GLY A 74 2.42 -4.69 -1.02
CA GLY A 74 3.20 -4.15 0.07
C GLY A 74 3.90 -2.82 -0.19
N ALA A 75 3.88 -2.29 -1.42
CA ALA A 75 4.62 -1.09 -1.78
C ALA A 75 3.97 0.21 -1.26
N THR A 76 4.80 1.22 -1.04
CA THR A 76 4.33 2.60 -0.84
C THR A 76 3.87 3.19 -2.17
N LEU A 77 2.64 3.65 -2.20
CA LEU A 77 2.06 4.37 -3.33
C LEU A 77 2.29 5.87 -3.12
N ALA A 78 3.20 6.45 -3.89
CA ALA A 78 3.53 7.88 -3.82
C ALA A 78 3.99 8.42 -5.19
N PRO A 79 3.70 9.69 -5.51
CA PRO A 79 3.10 10.70 -4.64
C PRO A 79 1.59 10.52 -4.41
N CYS A 80 0.89 9.69 -5.19
CA CYS A 80 -0.54 9.54 -5.15
C CYS A 80 -0.97 8.09 -5.23
N ALA A 81 -1.77 7.62 -4.27
CA ALA A 81 -2.53 6.38 -4.36
C ALA A 81 -3.79 6.59 -5.21
N GLY A 82 -4.28 5.54 -5.86
CA GLY A 82 -5.47 5.58 -6.70
C GLY A 82 -5.24 6.25 -8.06
N ARG A 83 -6.35 6.66 -8.68
CA ARG A 83 -6.37 7.19 -10.05
C ARG A 83 -6.56 8.70 -10.08
N ILE A 84 -5.90 9.34 -11.06
CA ILE A 84 -6.20 10.72 -11.47
C ILE A 84 -6.77 10.65 -12.88
N SER A 85 -8.02 11.06 -13.02
CA SER A 85 -8.78 10.98 -14.26
C SER A 85 -8.10 11.73 -15.39
N HIS A 86 -7.90 11.06 -16.52
CA HIS A 86 -7.24 11.58 -17.72
C HIS A 86 -5.87 12.24 -17.46
N GLY A 87 -5.21 11.90 -16.34
CA GLY A 87 -3.95 12.53 -15.96
C GLY A 87 -4.04 14.03 -15.78
N LYS A 88 -5.20 14.57 -15.41
CA LYS A 88 -5.40 16.02 -15.25
C LYS A 88 -5.47 16.41 -13.78
N LEU A 89 -4.48 17.16 -13.33
CA LEU A 89 -4.35 17.63 -11.96
C LEU A 89 -4.36 19.17 -11.94
N SER A 90 -5.31 19.76 -11.23
CA SER A 90 -5.37 21.21 -11.07
C SER A 90 -4.86 21.62 -9.70
N ILE A 91 -3.86 22.48 -9.65
CA ILE A 91 -3.27 23.06 -8.43
C ILE A 91 -3.22 24.58 -8.62
N ASN A 92 -3.87 25.35 -7.73
CA ASN A 92 -3.87 26.81 -7.78
C ASN A 92 -4.19 27.37 -9.17
N ASN A 93 -5.23 26.86 -9.82
CA ASN A 93 -5.67 27.20 -11.18
C ASN A 93 -4.67 26.87 -12.30
N THR A 94 -3.59 26.16 -12.00
CA THR A 94 -2.66 25.64 -13.02
C THR A 94 -3.00 24.18 -13.29
N LEU A 95 -3.20 23.85 -14.57
CA LEU A 95 -3.50 22.48 -14.99
C LEU A 95 -2.19 21.76 -15.35
N TYR A 96 -1.90 20.68 -14.63
CA TYR A 96 -0.79 19.78 -14.90
C TYR A 96 -1.28 18.56 -15.68
N SER A 97 -0.47 18.12 -16.66
CA SER A 97 -0.70 16.89 -17.41
C SER A 97 0.25 15.83 -16.90
N LEU A 98 -0.31 14.77 -16.33
CA LEU A 98 0.44 13.65 -15.75
C LEU A 98 0.60 12.52 -16.77
N SER A 99 1.56 11.62 -16.51
CA SER A 99 1.75 10.40 -17.30
C SER A 99 0.51 9.50 -17.24
N LEU A 100 0.13 8.94 -18.39
CA LEU A 100 -1.04 8.05 -18.53
C LEU A 100 -0.56 6.58 -18.53
N ASN A 101 -0.28 6.04 -17.35
CA ASN A 101 0.27 4.69 -17.18
C ASN A 101 -0.79 3.59 -17.04
N GLU A 102 -2.07 3.95 -17.05
CA GLU A 102 -3.17 2.98 -17.06
C GLU A 102 -4.02 3.16 -18.32
N ASN A 103 -4.02 2.14 -19.19
CA ASN A 103 -4.76 2.08 -20.46
C ASN A 103 -4.58 3.31 -21.35
N ASN A 104 -3.48 4.05 -21.22
CA ASN A 104 -3.22 5.35 -21.88
C ASN A 104 -4.33 6.38 -21.62
N THR A 105 -5.07 6.25 -20.53
CA THR A 105 -6.23 7.09 -20.21
C THR A 105 -6.08 7.79 -18.87
N HIS A 106 -5.59 7.11 -17.84
CA HIS A 106 -5.51 7.62 -16.48
C HIS A 106 -4.09 7.54 -15.94
N THR A 107 -3.83 8.34 -14.88
CA THR A 107 -2.63 8.17 -14.06
C THR A 107 -3.01 7.27 -12.88
N LEU A 108 -2.33 6.13 -12.73
CA LEU A 108 -2.48 5.20 -11.62
C LEU A 108 -1.25 5.26 -10.72
N HIS A 109 -1.47 5.37 -9.42
CA HIS A 109 -0.45 5.28 -8.37
C HIS A 109 0.78 6.18 -8.57
N GLY A 110 0.58 7.36 -9.19
CA GLY A 110 1.64 8.35 -9.38
C GLY A 110 2.43 8.25 -10.69
N GLY A 111 2.03 7.39 -11.64
CA GLY A 111 2.61 7.34 -12.97
C GLY A 111 3.61 6.19 -13.18
N PHE A 112 4.37 6.25 -14.28
CA PHE A 112 5.32 5.18 -14.66
C PHE A 112 6.55 5.08 -13.74
N HIS A 113 7.00 6.23 -13.21
CA HIS A 113 8.22 6.34 -12.41
C HIS A 113 7.91 6.64 -10.93
N ASN A 114 6.73 6.21 -10.47
CA ASN A 114 6.28 6.39 -9.10
C ASN A 114 7.23 5.75 -8.08
N ALA A 115 7.00 6.05 -6.81
CA ALA A 115 7.88 5.63 -5.72
C ALA A 115 7.87 4.12 -5.43
N SER A 116 6.84 3.37 -5.92
CA SER A 116 6.65 1.94 -5.61
C SER A 116 7.73 1.03 -6.17
N PHE A 117 8.36 1.45 -7.27
CA PHE A 117 9.40 0.66 -7.97
C PHE A 117 10.80 1.23 -7.81
N LYS A 118 10.94 2.32 -7.03
CA LYS A 118 12.25 2.94 -6.79
C LYS A 118 12.90 2.37 -5.54
N ASN A 119 14.23 2.37 -5.53
CA ASN A 119 15.00 2.04 -4.35
C ASN A 119 15.09 3.27 -3.44
N TRP A 120 14.55 3.17 -2.22
CA TRP A 120 14.60 4.20 -1.21
C TRP A 120 15.86 4.08 -0.36
N GLU A 121 16.39 5.20 0.07
CA GLU A 121 17.52 5.26 1.00
C GLU A 121 17.04 4.84 2.41
N LEU A 122 17.74 3.90 3.04
CA LEU A 122 17.57 3.60 4.47
C LEU A 122 18.36 4.64 5.28
N ILE A 123 17.63 5.58 5.92
CA ILE A 123 18.26 6.67 6.68
C ILE A 123 18.29 6.42 8.19
N TYR A 124 17.49 5.46 8.69
CA TYR A 124 17.43 5.14 10.12
C TYR A 124 16.95 3.70 10.34
N ALA A 125 17.63 2.97 11.24
CA ALA A 125 17.16 1.68 11.74
C ALA A 125 17.72 1.45 13.14
N LYS A 126 16.89 1.62 14.18
CA LYS A 126 17.30 1.49 15.59
C LYS A 126 16.18 0.94 16.46
N ILE A 127 16.59 0.32 17.56
CA ILE A 127 15.74 -0.09 18.67
C ILE A 127 15.85 0.95 19.78
N SER A 128 14.71 1.35 20.31
CA SER A 128 14.53 2.04 21.59
C SER A 128 13.92 1.12 22.63
N ASP A 129 13.71 1.60 23.84
CA ASP A 129 13.08 0.81 24.91
C ASP A 129 11.64 0.40 24.55
N GLU A 130 10.95 1.16 23.69
CA GLU A 130 9.54 0.98 23.39
C GLU A 130 9.29 0.40 21.99
N SER A 131 10.21 0.56 21.02
CA SER A 131 9.97 0.20 19.64
C SER A 131 11.22 -0.03 18.80
N ALA A 132 11.08 -0.80 17.73
CA ALA A 132 12.03 -0.89 16.63
C ALA A 132 11.57 0.02 15.49
N THR A 133 12.39 0.98 15.09
CA THR A 133 12.02 2.00 14.08
C THR A 133 12.93 1.93 12.87
N VAL A 134 12.33 1.96 11.68
CA VAL A 134 13.01 2.02 10.37
C VAL A 134 12.45 3.20 9.58
N ILE A 135 13.34 3.98 8.96
CA ILE A 135 12.95 5.10 8.11
C ILE A 135 13.61 4.95 6.73
N PHE A 136 12.80 4.86 5.72
CA PHE A 136 13.20 4.99 4.33
C PHE A 136 12.87 6.39 3.80
N LYS A 137 13.72 6.90 2.92
CA LYS A 137 13.57 8.22 2.29
C LYS A 137 13.74 8.12 0.77
N ILE A 138 12.96 8.92 0.04
CA ILE A 138 13.12 9.12 -1.39
C ILE A 138 12.91 10.59 -1.77
N ILE A 139 13.54 11.01 -2.86
CA ILE A 139 13.26 12.28 -3.52
C ILE A 139 12.72 11.97 -4.92
N LEU A 140 11.54 12.49 -5.23
CA LEU A 140 10.95 12.49 -6.56
C LEU A 140 11.13 13.88 -7.14
N GLU A 141 11.84 13.97 -8.26
CA GLU A 141 12.22 15.23 -8.89
C GLU A 141 11.01 16.00 -9.45
N ASP A 142 11.19 17.34 -9.56
CA ASP A 142 10.21 18.22 -10.19
C ASP A 142 9.91 17.78 -11.63
N GLY A 143 8.63 17.69 -11.97
CA GLY A 143 8.16 17.27 -13.29
C GLY A 143 8.14 15.75 -13.52
N LEU A 144 8.67 14.93 -12.62
CA LEU A 144 8.58 13.47 -12.75
C LEU A 144 7.12 13.03 -12.81
N ASP A 145 6.76 12.30 -13.88
CA ASP A 145 5.38 11.92 -14.23
C ASP A 145 4.40 13.09 -14.32
N GLY A 146 4.91 14.34 -14.49
CA GLY A 146 4.14 15.57 -14.62
C GLY A 146 3.77 16.22 -13.29
N PHE A 147 4.11 15.65 -12.14
CA PHE A 147 3.85 16.27 -10.83
C PHE A 147 4.83 17.41 -10.55
N PRO A 148 4.36 18.59 -10.09
CA PRO A 148 5.24 19.70 -9.75
C PRO A 148 5.98 19.51 -8.45
N GLY A 149 7.16 20.13 -8.35
CA GLY A 149 8.00 20.21 -7.16
C GLY A 149 8.93 19.03 -6.93
N ASN A 150 10.09 19.30 -6.31
CA ASN A 150 10.93 18.27 -5.73
C ASN A 150 10.27 17.79 -4.44
N ARG A 151 9.95 16.50 -4.35
CA ARG A 151 9.15 15.89 -3.29
C ARG A 151 10.00 14.93 -2.48
N GLU A 152 10.43 15.35 -1.29
CA GLU A 152 11.06 14.44 -0.33
C GLU A 152 9.97 13.71 0.46
N ILE A 153 10.03 12.39 0.51
CA ILE A 153 9.07 11.54 1.19
C ILE A 153 9.82 10.59 2.11
N LYS A 154 9.34 10.45 3.36
CA LYS A 154 9.81 9.47 4.32
C LYS A 154 8.70 8.48 4.65
N ALA A 155 9.03 7.19 4.65
CA ALA A 155 8.21 6.11 5.16
C ALA A 155 8.81 5.65 6.50
N ILE A 156 8.07 5.81 7.59
CA ILE A 156 8.50 5.55 8.97
C ILE A 156 7.74 4.34 9.48
N TYR A 157 8.43 3.23 9.64
CA TYR A 157 7.91 1.99 10.20
C TYR A 157 8.32 1.89 11.65
N MET A 158 7.36 1.60 12.53
CA MET A 158 7.59 1.44 13.97
C MET A 158 6.86 0.17 14.44
N LEU A 159 7.62 -0.80 14.95
CA LEU A 159 7.11 -2.02 15.54
C LEU A 159 7.28 -1.98 17.06
N LYS A 160 6.22 -2.36 17.80
CA LYS A 160 6.24 -2.53 19.27
C LYS A 160 6.10 -4.02 19.64
N GLU A 161 6.46 -4.34 20.88
CA GLU A 161 6.35 -5.72 21.42
C GLU A 161 4.89 -6.22 21.52
N ASP A 162 3.90 -5.34 21.55
CA ASP A 162 2.48 -5.67 21.52
C ASP A 162 1.94 -6.00 20.12
N HIS A 163 2.83 -6.21 19.13
CA HIS A 163 2.56 -6.44 17.72
C HIS A 163 1.95 -5.23 16.98
N THR A 164 1.94 -4.05 17.59
CA THR A 164 1.52 -2.83 16.88
C THR A 164 2.57 -2.45 15.85
N LEU A 165 2.21 -2.51 14.57
CA LEU A 165 2.98 -1.95 13.47
C LEU A 165 2.38 -0.63 13.05
N THR A 166 3.11 0.46 13.23
CA THR A 166 2.73 1.79 12.74
C THR A 166 3.50 2.12 11.48
N LEU A 167 2.80 2.59 10.46
CA LEU A 167 3.38 3.20 9.27
C LEU A 167 2.92 4.65 9.19
N ARG A 168 3.87 5.56 9.20
CA ARG A 168 3.65 7.01 9.06
C ARG A 168 4.41 7.53 7.85
N TYR A 169 3.80 8.41 7.10
CA TYR A 169 4.44 9.14 6.02
C TYR A 169 4.65 10.61 6.40
N GLU A 170 5.81 11.13 6.02
CA GLU A 170 6.13 12.55 6.05
C GLU A 170 6.55 12.96 4.64
N ALA A 171 6.00 14.07 4.13
CA ALA A 171 6.32 14.56 2.82
C ALA A 171 6.45 16.08 2.83
N VAL A 172 7.46 16.58 2.11
CA VAL A 172 7.67 18.01 1.87
C VAL A 172 7.97 18.24 0.40
N SER A 173 7.64 19.44 -0.09
CA SER A 173 7.92 19.84 -1.46
C SER A 173 8.38 21.32 -1.51
N ASP A 174 9.18 21.65 -2.51
CA ASP A 174 9.62 23.03 -2.78
C ASP A 174 8.61 23.85 -3.61
N LYS A 175 7.54 23.20 -4.09
CA LYS A 175 6.40 23.83 -4.79
C LYS A 175 5.09 23.28 -4.29
N ASP A 176 4.01 24.00 -4.54
CA ASP A 176 2.67 23.46 -4.35
C ASP A 176 2.50 22.22 -5.23
N THR A 177 2.10 21.11 -4.60
CA THR A 177 1.97 19.80 -5.25
C THR A 177 0.84 19.00 -4.61
N TYR A 178 0.64 17.77 -5.08
CA TYR A 178 -0.38 16.87 -4.58
C TYR A 178 0.24 15.64 -3.94
N PHE A 179 -0.20 15.32 -2.71
CA PHE A 179 0.13 14.09 -2.02
C PHE A 179 -1.12 13.35 -1.58
N ASN A 180 -1.20 12.07 -1.89
CA ASN A 180 -2.16 11.10 -1.36
C ASN A 180 -1.45 9.76 -1.17
N ILE A 181 -0.59 9.69 -0.17
CA ILE A 181 0.32 8.55 0.03
C ILE A 181 -0.39 7.43 0.78
N SER A 182 -0.19 6.18 0.34
CA SER A 182 -0.73 4.99 1.00
C SER A 182 0.24 3.80 0.90
N ASN A 183 -0.11 2.69 1.56
CA ASN A 183 0.56 1.40 1.42
C ASN A 183 -0.39 0.37 0.81
N HIS A 184 0.12 -0.46 -0.07
CA HIS A 184 -0.68 -1.43 -0.83
C HIS A 184 -0.51 -2.88 -0.32
N THR A 185 -0.50 -3.09 0.98
CA THR A 185 -0.44 -4.44 1.54
C THR A 185 -1.78 -5.15 1.39
N TYR A 186 -1.75 -6.35 0.82
CA TYR A 186 -2.88 -7.28 0.78
C TYR A 186 -2.78 -8.24 1.96
N PHE A 187 -3.85 -8.38 2.73
CA PHE A 187 -3.89 -9.23 3.89
C PHE A 187 -4.66 -10.53 3.63
N ASN A 188 -4.12 -11.65 4.10
CA ASN A 188 -4.84 -12.89 4.30
C ASN A 188 -4.51 -13.48 5.68
N LEU A 189 -5.42 -13.30 6.63
CA LEU A 189 -5.20 -13.66 8.04
C LEU A 189 -5.20 -15.19 8.28
N SER A 190 -5.56 -16.01 7.28
CA SER A 190 -5.39 -17.46 7.37
C SER A 190 -3.91 -17.88 7.37
N GLY A 191 -3.04 -17.02 6.82
CA GLY A 191 -1.63 -17.31 6.58
C GLY A 191 -1.40 -18.34 5.47
N ASN A 192 -2.44 -18.66 4.70
CA ASN A 192 -2.37 -19.52 3.52
C ASN A 192 -3.02 -18.81 2.33
N PHE A 193 -2.23 -18.35 1.37
CA PHE A 193 -2.71 -17.61 0.22
C PHE A 193 -3.46 -18.47 -0.83
N SER A 194 -3.55 -19.79 -0.61
CA SER A 194 -4.47 -20.65 -1.38
C SER A 194 -5.91 -20.57 -0.85
N ASP A 195 -6.11 -20.07 0.37
CA ASP A 195 -7.44 -19.89 0.95
C ASP A 195 -8.05 -18.56 0.49
N SER A 196 -9.36 -18.55 0.29
CA SER A 196 -10.07 -17.33 -0.10
C SER A 196 -10.09 -16.29 1.01
N ALA A 197 -9.66 -15.06 0.73
CA ALA A 197 -9.78 -13.94 1.64
C ALA A 197 -11.25 -13.49 1.85
N LEU A 198 -12.19 -13.90 0.98
CA LEU A 198 -13.60 -13.56 1.11
C LEU A 198 -14.26 -14.13 2.37
N THR A 199 -13.66 -15.17 2.97
CA THR A 199 -14.14 -15.74 4.24
C THR A 199 -13.80 -14.92 5.47
N HIS A 200 -12.96 -13.87 5.32
CA HIS A 200 -12.65 -12.95 6.40
C HIS A 200 -13.90 -12.20 6.87
N ARG A 201 -13.97 -11.99 8.17
CA ARG A 201 -14.99 -11.16 8.79
C ARG A 201 -14.43 -9.74 8.95
N VAL A 202 -15.19 -8.77 8.46
CA VAL A 202 -14.77 -7.36 8.40
C VAL A 202 -15.79 -6.52 9.14
N GLN A 203 -15.29 -5.48 9.82
CA GLN A 203 -16.10 -4.39 10.36
C GLN A 203 -15.42 -3.07 10.02
N ILE A 204 -16.19 -2.13 9.46
CA ILE A 204 -15.73 -0.78 9.11
C ILE A 204 -16.71 0.23 9.71
N ASN A 205 -16.22 1.08 10.61
CA ASN A 205 -17.02 2.12 11.25
C ASN A 205 -17.13 3.36 10.35
N ALA A 206 -17.81 3.21 9.22
CA ALA A 206 -18.04 4.28 8.26
C ALA A 206 -19.49 4.30 7.81
N ASP A 207 -20.07 5.49 7.70
CA ASP A 207 -21.46 5.69 7.27
C ASP A 207 -21.60 5.95 5.77
N GLN A 208 -20.47 6.16 5.09
CA GLN A 208 -20.41 6.47 3.67
C GLN A 208 -19.28 5.72 2.98
N TYR A 209 -19.45 5.54 1.68
CA TYR A 209 -18.42 5.01 0.79
C TYR A 209 -18.41 5.80 -0.52
N ILE A 210 -17.35 5.66 -1.30
CA ILE A 210 -17.24 6.29 -2.62
C ILE A 210 -17.53 5.24 -3.68
N SER A 211 -18.54 5.51 -4.54
CA SER A 211 -18.81 4.69 -5.73
C SER A 211 -17.75 4.96 -6.80
N ASN A 212 -17.53 3.97 -7.65
CA ASN A 212 -16.58 4.05 -8.76
C ASN A 212 -17.30 4.00 -10.11
N THR A 213 -16.77 4.75 -11.08
CA THR A 213 -17.12 4.55 -12.50
C THR A 213 -16.63 3.19 -13.00
N PRO A 214 -17.05 2.71 -14.20
CA PRO A 214 -16.50 1.49 -14.81
C PRO A 214 -14.97 1.52 -15.01
N GLU A 215 -14.36 2.70 -15.01
CA GLU A 215 -12.91 2.91 -15.11
C GLU A 215 -12.24 3.05 -13.74
N PHE A 216 -12.96 2.74 -12.65
CA PHE A 216 -12.51 2.83 -11.25
C PHE A 216 -12.11 4.25 -10.82
N ILE A 217 -12.72 5.26 -11.42
CA ILE A 217 -12.59 6.64 -10.97
C ILE A 217 -13.61 6.90 -9.86
N PRO A 218 -13.21 7.46 -8.71
CA PRO A 218 -14.13 7.90 -7.67
C PRO A 218 -15.20 8.84 -8.21
N GLU A 219 -16.47 8.60 -7.89
CA GLU A 219 -17.60 9.32 -8.50
C GLU A 219 -18.47 10.01 -7.47
N ASN A 220 -19.16 9.24 -6.63
CA ASN A 220 -20.14 9.79 -5.68
C ASN A 220 -19.89 9.30 -4.27
N VAL A 221 -20.09 10.18 -3.29
CA VAL A 221 -20.17 9.80 -1.87
C VAL A 221 -21.59 9.33 -1.58
N LEU A 222 -21.74 8.06 -1.24
CA LEU A 222 -23.02 7.39 -1.00
C LEU A 222 -23.11 6.86 0.43
N THR A 223 -24.33 6.77 0.97
CA THR A 223 -24.56 6.11 2.26
C THR A 223 -24.39 4.60 2.13
N VAL A 224 -23.83 3.96 3.17
CA VAL A 224 -23.74 2.50 3.24
C VAL A 224 -25.09 1.82 3.52
N ASN A 225 -26.10 2.54 3.99
CA ASN A 225 -27.39 2.01 4.40
C ASN A 225 -28.06 1.20 3.28
N ASN A 226 -28.45 -0.05 3.57
CA ASN A 226 -29.11 -0.97 2.64
C ASN A 226 -28.31 -1.27 1.37
N THR A 227 -26.98 -1.25 1.45
CA THR A 227 -26.07 -1.60 0.37
C THR A 227 -25.13 -2.72 0.81
N PRO A 228 -24.41 -3.40 -0.10
CA PRO A 228 -23.39 -4.39 0.26
C PRO A 228 -22.21 -3.77 1.04
N PHE A 229 -22.10 -2.44 1.03
CA PHE A 229 -21.03 -1.69 1.71
C PHE A 229 -21.34 -1.37 3.18
N ASP A 230 -22.50 -1.77 3.72
CA ASP A 230 -22.78 -1.65 5.15
C ASP A 230 -22.00 -2.70 5.96
N LEU A 231 -20.75 -2.38 6.24
CA LEU A 231 -19.85 -3.20 7.03
C LEU A 231 -19.70 -2.69 8.48
N ARG A 232 -20.67 -1.91 8.99
CA ARG A 232 -20.66 -1.41 10.37
C ARG A 232 -20.87 -2.52 11.42
N LYS A 233 -21.39 -3.68 11.01
CA LYS A 233 -21.45 -4.91 11.81
C LYS A 233 -20.44 -5.92 11.26
N ILE A 234 -19.90 -6.76 12.14
CA ILE A 234 -18.98 -7.81 11.71
C ILE A 234 -19.71 -8.81 10.79
N ILE A 235 -19.27 -8.89 9.54
CA ILE A 235 -19.84 -9.76 8.52
C ILE A 235 -18.72 -10.33 7.64
N SER A 236 -18.93 -11.49 6.99
CA SER A 236 -17.99 -11.98 5.99
C SER A 236 -18.23 -11.27 4.64
N LEU A 237 -17.15 -10.98 3.92
CA LEU A 237 -17.25 -10.38 2.60
C LEU A 237 -18.01 -11.29 1.62
N GLN A 238 -17.87 -12.61 1.76
CA GLN A 238 -18.59 -13.59 0.97
C GLN A 238 -20.09 -13.51 1.18
N GLU A 239 -20.55 -13.39 2.45
CA GLU A 239 -21.98 -13.22 2.77
C GLU A 239 -22.55 -11.96 2.12
N GLN A 240 -21.82 -10.84 2.16
CA GLN A 240 -22.25 -9.61 1.51
C GLN A 240 -22.38 -9.77 0.00
N ILE A 241 -21.40 -10.35 -0.67
CA ILE A 241 -21.45 -10.60 -2.12
C ILE A 241 -22.65 -11.49 -2.47
N LEU A 242 -22.90 -12.56 -1.71
CA LEU A 242 -24.02 -13.49 -1.95
C LEU A 242 -25.37 -12.87 -1.65
N THR A 243 -25.45 -11.91 -0.73
CA THR A 243 -26.69 -11.20 -0.36
C THR A 243 -27.06 -10.17 -1.44
N TYR A 244 -26.08 -9.57 -2.13
CA TYR A 244 -26.26 -8.54 -3.13
C TYR A 244 -25.63 -8.92 -4.49
N PRO A 245 -26.06 -10.05 -5.12
CA PRO A 245 -25.40 -10.60 -6.30
C PRO A 245 -25.54 -9.72 -7.54
N ASP A 246 -26.55 -8.85 -7.57
CA ASP A 246 -26.82 -7.97 -8.70
C ASP A 246 -26.37 -6.52 -8.47
N ASP A 247 -25.74 -6.23 -7.33
CA ASP A 247 -25.19 -4.91 -7.08
C ASP A 247 -24.12 -4.54 -8.12
N ILE A 248 -24.30 -3.39 -8.77
CA ILE A 248 -23.47 -2.99 -9.90
C ILE A 248 -22.02 -2.72 -9.48
N GLN A 249 -21.81 -2.15 -8.29
CA GLN A 249 -20.48 -1.83 -7.78
C GLN A 249 -19.72 -3.10 -7.40
N ILE A 250 -20.39 -4.08 -6.77
CA ILE A 250 -19.80 -5.40 -6.48
C ILE A 250 -19.43 -6.15 -7.75
N ARG A 251 -20.31 -6.17 -8.76
CA ARG A 251 -20.05 -6.86 -10.03
C ARG A 251 -18.92 -6.22 -10.82
N GLN A 252 -18.92 -4.90 -10.93
CA GLN A 252 -17.91 -4.12 -11.65
C GLN A 252 -16.52 -4.31 -11.04
N ASN A 253 -16.44 -4.30 -9.71
CA ASN A 253 -15.19 -4.42 -8.97
C ASN A 253 -14.79 -5.89 -8.67
N MET A 254 -15.60 -6.87 -9.07
CA MET A 254 -15.45 -8.29 -8.70
C MET A 254 -15.31 -8.48 -7.17
N GLY A 255 -16.02 -7.64 -6.39
CA GLY A 255 -15.95 -7.58 -4.95
C GLY A 255 -15.84 -6.16 -4.41
N PHE A 256 -15.04 -5.99 -3.36
CA PHE A 256 -14.85 -4.72 -2.69
C PHE A 256 -13.58 -4.03 -3.16
N ASN A 257 -13.69 -2.82 -3.68
CA ASN A 257 -12.58 -1.95 -4.09
C ASN A 257 -13.00 -0.49 -3.91
N HIS A 258 -13.46 -0.15 -2.70
CA HIS A 258 -14.10 1.13 -2.41
C HIS A 258 -13.44 1.81 -1.22
N GLU A 259 -13.42 3.12 -1.25
CA GLU A 259 -13.00 3.96 -0.14
C GLU A 259 -14.18 4.20 0.79
N TYR A 260 -13.93 4.17 2.09
CA TYR A 260 -14.90 4.41 3.15
C TYR A 260 -14.60 5.75 3.84
N ILE A 261 -15.67 6.47 4.22
CA ILE A 261 -15.60 7.78 4.87
C ILE A 261 -16.33 7.75 6.21
#